data_941c2818abd076756fee27ae1c11d6c6
#
_entry.id   941c2818abd076756fee27ae1c11d6c6
#
_cell.length_a   1.000
_cell.length_b   1.000
_cell.length_c   1.000
_cell.angle_alpha   90.00
_cell.angle_beta   90.00
_cell.angle_gamma   90.00
#
_symmetry.space_group_name_H-M   'P 1'
#
loop_
_entity.id
_entity.type
_entity.pdbx_description
1 polymer ?
#
loop_
_entity_poly.entity_id
_entity_poly.type
_entity_poly.pdbx_seq_one_letter_code
_entity_poly.pdbx_strand_id
1 'polypeptide(L)'
;MLPRRFASVEELEDTMTTPSAALVDTLKNLPGDIMVLGVGGKMGPTLARMAKRAAPGKRIIGVARFSEPGLQQALQSHGIECITADLSSREELARLPDIPNIVFMAGRKFGSSGSEWLTWAMNAYVPALVAERFSQSRIVTFSTACVYPFVDVTSGGASESAPLTPPPGEYANSCVARERLFQHFSHQLGTPGRFLRLSYAIDMRYGVLHDIGKKLIAGEPIDLSMGHANIIWQGDANDWALRTLAHCTAPASGLNISGPPILIRDAATALASRLGVQPIFTGTEAPTAWLVNIDEALRLFGPPHVPLDTLLDWTADWISRDMASLGKPTHYEARDGRY
;
A
#
# COMPACT_ATOMS: atom_id res chain seq x y z
N MET A 1 1.83 18.38 15.13
CA MET A 1 2.50 17.54 16.17
C MET A 1 1.81 16.20 16.12
N LEU A 2 2.55 15.08 16.12
CA LEU A 2 1.97 13.74 16.15
C LEU A 2 1.30 13.47 17.51
N PRO A 3 0.14 12.78 17.57
CA PRO A 3 -0.51 12.44 18.83
C PRO A 3 0.36 11.42 19.61
N ARG A 4 0.23 11.40 20.92
CA ARG A 4 0.92 10.40 21.74
C ARG A 4 0.29 9.02 21.63
N ARG A 5 -1.03 8.95 21.39
CA ARG A 5 -1.84 7.74 21.23
C ARG A 5 -3.13 8.10 20.49
N PHE A 6 -3.91 7.10 20.11
CA PHE A 6 -5.24 7.27 19.52
C PHE A 6 -6.33 6.79 20.49
N ALA A 7 -7.33 7.62 20.74
CA ALA A 7 -8.45 7.27 21.61
C ALA A 7 -9.43 6.32 20.89
N SER A 8 -9.54 6.42 19.57
CA SER A 8 -10.50 5.66 18.75
C SER A 8 -9.98 5.38 17.35
N VAL A 9 -10.72 4.57 16.59
CA VAL A 9 -10.47 4.33 15.15
C VAL A 9 -10.64 5.62 14.35
N GLU A 10 -11.60 6.46 14.70
CA GLU A 10 -11.84 7.74 14.03
C GLU A 10 -10.63 8.68 14.16
N GLU A 11 -10.05 8.80 15.36
CA GLU A 11 -8.85 9.61 15.59
C GLU A 11 -7.63 9.07 14.81
N LEU A 12 -7.49 7.74 14.79
CA LEU A 12 -6.47 7.08 13.97
C LEU A 12 -6.62 7.42 12.50
N GLU A 13 -7.83 7.31 11.95
CA GLU A 13 -8.11 7.61 10.55
C GLU A 13 -8.01 9.09 10.22
N ASP A 14 -8.41 9.97 11.12
CA ASP A 14 -8.26 11.42 10.94
C ASP A 14 -6.77 11.82 10.88
N THR A 15 -5.95 11.23 11.76
CA THR A 15 -4.50 11.42 11.71
C THR A 15 -3.91 10.85 10.40
N MET A 16 -4.31 9.63 10.04
CA MET A 16 -3.84 8.95 8.82
C MET A 16 -4.20 9.68 7.54
N THR A 17 -5.28 10.45 7.54
CA THR A 17 -5.77 11.20 6.37
C THR A 17 -5.41 12.68 6.40
N THR A 18 -4.59 13.12 7.35
CA THR A 18 -4.08 14.50 7.39
C THR A 18 -3.02 14.67 6.31
N PRO A 19 -3.25 15.52 5.29
CA PRO A 19 -2.30 15.72 4.22
C PRO A 19 -1.08 16.54 4.70
N SER A 20 0.10 16.23 4.14
CA SER A 20 1.27 17.10 4.28
C SER A 20 1.08 18.41 3.50
N ALA A 21 1.80 19.47 3.90
CA ALA A 21 1.82 20.71 3.13
C ALA A 21 2.31 20.48 1.69
N ALA A 22 3.27 19.58 1.49
CA ALA A 22 3.78 19.21 0.18
C ALA A 22 2.72 18.51 -0.69
N LEU A 23 1.85 17.67 -0.10
CA LEU A 23 0.73 17.08 -0.83
C LEU A 23 -0.29 18.15 -1.23
N VAL A 24 -0.64 19.06 -0.32
CA VAL A 24 -1.56 20.17 -0.61
C VAL A 24 -1.05 20.98 -1.80
N ASP A 25 0.24 21.36 -1.79
CA ASP A 25 0.86 22.10 -2.89
C ASP A 25 0.89 21.28 -4.19
N THR A 26 1.23 19.98 -4.10
CA THR A 26 1.24 19.10 -5.27
C THR A 26 -0.14 19.02 -5.92
N LEU A 27 -1.19 18.74 -5.15
CA LEU A 27 -2.55 18.61 -5.70
C LEU A 27 -3.16 19.94 -6.13
N LYS A 28 -2.77 21.04 -5.53
CA LYS A 28 -3.15 22.39 -5.98
C LYS A 28 -2.63 22.68 -7.39
N ASN A 29 -1.40 22.27 -7.68
CA ASN A 29 -0.75 22.49 -8.96
C ASN A 29 -1.02 21.40 -10.00
N LEU A 30 -1.53 20.24 -9.59
CA LEU A 30 -1.89 19.13 -10.47
C LEU A 30 -3.20 19.47 -11.21
N PRO A 31 -3.23 19.54 -12.55
CA PRO A 31 -4.47 19.86 -13.27
C PRO A 31 -5.46 18.70 -13.22
N GLY A 32 -6.76 19.04 -13.10
CA GLY A 32 -7.88 18.10 -13.19
C GLY A 32 -8.21 17.35 -11.90
N ASP A 33 -9.24 16.55 -11.99
CA ASP A 33 -9.81 15.73 -10.91
C ASP A 33 -9.07 14.40 -10.74
N ILE A 34 -9.38 13.67 -9.68
CA ILE A 34 -8.72 12.41 -9.33
C ILE A 34 -9.77 11.29 -9.19
N MET A 35 -9.51 10.14 -9.82
CA MET A 35 -10.32 8.94 -9.66
C MET A 35 -9.50 7.81 -9.04
N VAL A 36 -10.06 7.17 -8.01
CA VAL A 36 -9.47 6.04 -7.30
C VAL A 36 -10.21 4.77 -7.70
N LEU A 37 -9.60 3.95 -8.54
CA LEU A 37 -10.14 2.67 -9.00
C LEU A 37 -9.80 1.57 -7.99
N GLY A 38 -10.79 0.95 -7.39
CA GLY A 38 -10.64 -0.01 -6.31
C GLY A 38 -10.61 0.65 -4.91
N VAL A 39 -11.34 1.75 -4.74
CA VAL A 39 -11.39 2.52 -3.48
C VAL A 39 -11.87 1.70 -2.28
N GLY A 40 -12.59 0.60 -2.48
CA GLY A 40 -13.10 -0.27 -1.40
C GLY A 40 -12.05 -1.20 -0.77
N GLY A 41 -10.78 -1.14 -1.21
CA GLY A 41 -9.69 -1.90 -0.58
C GLY A 41 -9.21 -1.25 0.73
N LYS A 42 -8.30 -1.94 1.46
CA LYS A 42 -7.82 -1.52 2.79
C LYS A 42 -7.33 -0.05 2.86
N MET A 43 -6.55 0.38 1.87
CA MET A 43 -5.94 1.73 1.86
C MET A 43 -6.80 2.76 1.11
N GLY A 44 -7.68 2.32 0.22
CA GLY A 44 -8.44 3.19 -0.68
C GLY A 44 -9.27 4.25 0.03
N PRO A 45 -10.05 3.93 1.07
CA PRO A 45 -10.88 4.91 1.79
C PRO A 45 -10.05 6.04 2.39
N THR A 46 -8.94 5.72 3.06
CA THR A 46 -8.06 6.72 3.68
C THR A 46 -7.27 7.53 2.65
N LEU A 47 -6.86 6.92 1.52
CA LEU A 47 -6.23 7.64 0.41
C LEU A 47 -7.19 8.64 -0.23
N ALA A 48 -8.44 8.24 -0.51
CA ALA A 48 -9.44 9.12 -1.10
C ALA A 48 -9.82 10.29 -0.15
N ARG A 49 -9.96 10.02 1.16
CA ARG A 49 -10.18 11.05 2.19
C ARG A 49 -9.00 12.04 2.25
N MET A 50 -7.76 11.55 2.22
CA MET A 50 -6.57 12.40 2.20
C MET A 50 -6.54 13.28 0.94
N ALA A 51 -6.84 12.73 -0.24
CA ALA A 51 -6.92 13.49 -1.48
C ALA A 51 -7.96 14.60 -1.40
N LYS A 52 -9.15 14.32 -0.85
CA LYS A 52 -10.22 15.30 -0.67
C LYS A 52 -9.84 16.40 0.33
N ARG A 53 -9.18 16.05 1.42
CA ARG A 53 -8.67 17.01 2.42
C ARG A 53 -7.57 17.90 1.85
N ALA A 54 -6.67 17.32 1.03
CA ALA A 54 -5.58 18.08 0.40
C ALA A 54 -6.07 19.03 -0.71
N ALA A 55 -7.11 18.65 -1.43
CA ALA A 55 -7.65 19.42 -2.55
C ALA A 55 -9.20 19.51 -2.50
N PRO A 56 -9.78 20.29 -1.55
CA PRO A 56 -11.23 20.35 -1.35
C PRO A 56 -12.03 20.76 -2.59
N GLY A 57 -11.43 21.58 -3.46
CA GLY A 57 -12.03 22.07 -4.70
C GLY A 57 -12.05 21.07 -5.85
N LYS A 58 -11.30 19.95 -5.74
CA LYS A 58 -11.30 18.90 -6.78
C LYS A 58 -12.42 17.89 -6.54
N ARG A 59 -12.93 17.32 -7.62
CA ARG A 59 -13.71 16.09 -7.56
C ARG A 59 -12.75 14.93 -7.26
N ILE A 60 -13.06 14.19 -6.21
CA ILE A 60 -12.41 12.93 -5.88
C ILE A 60 -13.45 11.84 -6.07
N ILE A 61 -13.22 10.94 -7.01
CA ILE A 61 -14.16 9.89 -7.41
C ILE A 61 -13.61 8.55 -6.92
N GLY A 62 -14.38 7.85 -6.10
CA GLY A 62 -14.09 6.49 -5.68
C GLY A 62 -14.91 5.47 -6.46
N VAL A 63 -14.25 4.54 -7.13
CA VAL A 63 -14.91 3.47 -7.91
C VAL A 63 -14.65 2.13 -7.24
N ALA A 64 -15.72 1.41 -6.91
CA ALA A 64 -15.69 0.06 -6.37
C ALA A 64 -17.05 -0.63 -6.55
N ARG A 65 -17.13 -1.92 -6.22
CA ARG A 65 -18.41 -2.65 -6.13
C ARG A 65 -19.18 -2.34 -4.84
N PHE A 66 -18.54 -1.70 -3.87
CA PHE A 66 -19.10 -1.36 -2.55
C PHE A 66 -19.81 -2.53 -1.86
N SER A 67 -19.16 -3.70 -1.86
CA SER A 67 -19.68 -4.90 -1.21
C SER A 67 -19.67 -4.83 0.33
N GLU A 68 -18.87 -3.93 0.90
CA GLU A 68 -18.85 -3.67 2.34
C GLU A 68 -19.98 -2.71 2.71
N PRO A 69 -20.92 -3.11 3.61
CA PRO A 69 -22.02 -2.25 4.02
C PRO A 69 -21.52 -0.95 4.66
N GLY A 70 -22.13 0.17 4.28
CA GLY A 70 -21.83 1.49 4.88
C GLY A 70 -20.63 2.21 4.30
N LEU A 71 -19.71 1.52 3.59
CA LEU A 71 -18.49 2.14 3.06
C LEU A 71 -18.79 3.27 2.07
N GLN A 72 -19.75 3.07 1.18
CA GLN A 72 -20.13 4.09 0.20
C GLN A 72 -20.63 5.36 0.89
N GLN A 73 -21.53 5.22 1.87
CA GLN A 73 -22.05 6.36 2.65
C GLN A 73 -20.95 7.06 3.44
N ALA A 74 -20.04 6.28 4.03
CA ALA A 74 -18.90 6.84 4.76
C ALA A 74 -17.99 7.69 3.85
N LEU A 75 -17.69 7.23 2.63
CA LEU A 75 -16.92 8.01 1.66
C LEU A 75 -17.68 9.26 1.21
N GLN A 76 -18.97 9.14 0.92
CA GLN A 76 -19.81 10.28 0.52
C GLN A 76 -19.91 11.36 1.61
N SER A 77 -19.97 10.97 2.89
CA SER A 77 -19.97 11.93 4.02
C SER A 77 -18.68 12.75 4.10
N HIS A 78 -17.58 12.22 3.54
CA HIS A 78 -16.31 12.93 3.40
C HIS A 78 -16.17 13.72 2.08
N GLY A 79 -17.25 13.85 1.28
CA GLY A 79 -17.28 14.61 0.03
C GLY A 79 -16.60 13.88 -1.15
N ILE A 80 -16.52 12.54 -1.09
CA ILE A 80 -16.01 11.71 -2.18
C ILE A 80 -17.21 11.26 -3.03
N GLU A 81 -17.16 11.50 -4.33
CA GLU A 81 -18.15 11.00 -5.28
C GLU A 81 -17.92 9.47 -5.46
N CYS A 82 -18.97 8.67 -5.30
CA CYS A 82 -18.86 7.22 -5.40
C CYS A 82 -19.59 6.70 -6.64
N ILE A 83 -18.90 5.92 -7.47
CA ILE A 83 -19.46 5.23 -8.61
C ILE A 83 -19.34 3.72 -8.37
N THR A 84 -20.50 3.03 -8.37
CA THR A 84 -20.51 1.58 -8.28
C THR A 84 -20.21 0.99 -9.65
N ALA A 85 -19.11 0.21 -9.76
CA ALA A 85 -18.74 -0.47 -10.99
C ALA A 85 -17.86 -1.70 -10.71
N ASP A 86 -18.03 -2.72 -11.55
CA ASP A 86 -17.10 -3.85 -11.65
C ASP A 86 -16.04 -3.54 -12.72
N LEU A 87 -14.81 -3.37 -12.29
CA LEU A 87 -13.69 -3.05 -13.18
C LEU A 87 -13.33 -4.19 -14.15
N SER A 88 -13.88 -5.39 -13.96
CA SER A 88 -13.75 -6.51 -14.91
C SER A 88 -14.75 -6.45 -16.06
N SER A 89 -15.77 -5.60 -15.96
CA SER A 89 -16.76 -5.36 -17.00
C SER A 89 -16.31 -4.23 -17.95
N ARG A 90 -16.06 -4.57 -19.22
CA ARG A 90 -15.74 -3.57 -20.26
C ARG A 90 -16.85 -2.51 -20.40
N GLU A 91 -18.10 -2.96 -20.29
CA GLU A 91 -19.26 -2.08 -20.41
C GLU A 91 -19.34 -1.07 -19.26
N GLU A 92 -19.11 -1.50 -18.01
CA GLU A 92 -19.13 -0.62 -16.85
C GLU A 92 -17.93 0.33 -16.85
N LEU A 93 -16.73 -0.16 -17.21
CA LEU A 93 -15.56 0.69 -17.42
C LEU A 93 -15.77 1.78 -18.47
N ALA A 94 -16.45 1.46 -19.57
CA ALA A 94 -16.72 2.42 -20.64
C ALA A 94 -17.64 3.57 -20.19
N ARG A 95 -18.48 3.35 -19.17
CA ARG A 95 -19.38 4.37 -18.59
C ARG A 95 -18.70 5.29 -17.59
N LEU A 96 -17.50 4.95 -17.13
CA LEU A 96 -16.76 5.81 -16.21
C LEU A 96 -16.33 7.11 -16.93
N PRO A 97 -16.34 8.26 -16.22
CA PRO A 97 -15.94 9.53 -16.80
C PRO A 97 -14.45 9.55 -17.16
N ASP A 98 -14.10 10.37 -18.16
CA ASP A 98 -12.71 10.67 -18.47
C ASP A 98 -12.14 11.62 -17.40
N ILE A 99 -11.12 11.15 -16.70
CA ILE A 99 -10.47 11.87 -15.58
C ILE A 99 -8.98 11.91 -15.82
N PRO A 100 -8.33 13.09 -15.69
CA PRO A 100 -6.90 13.24 -15.98
C PRO A 100 -5.97 12.44 -15.07
N ASN A 101 -6.37 12.16 -13.82
CA ASN A 101 -5.51 11.52 -12.84
C ASN A 101 -6.19 10.31 -12.23
N ILE A 102 -5.55 9.15 -12.32
CA ILE A 102 -6.06 7.88 -11.82
C ILE A 102 -5.08 7.29 -10.82
N VAL A 103 -5.61 6.85 -9.67
CA VAL A 103 -4.92 5.98 -8.75
C VAL A 103 -5.57 4.59 -8.84
N PHE A 104 -4.84 3.63 -9.40
CA PHE A 104 -5.32 2.26 -9.55
C PHE A 104 -4.88 1.43 -8.34
N MET A 105 -5.84 0.97 -7.55
CA MET A 105 -5.64 0.20 -6.32
C MET A 105 -6.35 -1.16 -6.34
N ALA A 106 -7.10 -1.47 -7.41
CA ALA A 106 -7.78 -2.76 -7.50
C ALA A 106 -6.78 -3.90 -7.60
N GLY A 107 -7.09 -5.00 -6.93
CA GLY A 107 -6.27 -6.20 -6.95
C GLY A 107 -6.69 -7.20 -5.90
N ARG A 108 -6.09 -8.40 -5.94
CA ARG A 108 -6.36 -9.49 -5.01
C ARG A 108 -5.04 -10.03 -4.46
N LYS A 109 -4.89 -9.99 -3.14
CA LYS A 109 -3.76 -10.61 -2.42
C LYS A 109 -4.22 -11.85 -1.64
N PHE A 110 -5.25 -11.69 -0.82
CA PHE A 110 -5.72 -12.73 0.08
C PHE A 110 -6.68 -13.70 -0.60
N GLY A 111 -6.65 -14.98 -0.19
CA GLY A 111 -7.49 -16.03 -0.77
C GLY A 111 -7.12 -16.37 -2.22
N SER A 112 -5.84 -16.25 -2.58
CA SER A 112 -5.33 -16.63 -3.90
C SER A 112 -5.28 -18.15 -4.09
N SER A 113 -5.06 -18.93 -3.03
CA SER A 113 -5.07 -20.38 -3.09
C SER A 113 -6.49 -20.92 -3.34
N GLY A 114 -6.64 -21.79 -4.34
CA GLY A 114 -7.92 -22.38 -4.75
C GLY A 114 -8.80 -21.49 -5.64
N SER A 115 -8.34 -20.29 -5.98
CA SER A 115 -9.00 -19.37 -6.92
C SER A 115 -7.97 -18.52 -7.68
N GLU A 116 -6.92 -19.17 -8.15
CA GLU A 116 -5.77 -18.59 -8.86
C GLU A 116 -6.24 -17.77 -10.08
N TRP A 117 -7.19 -18.32 -10.85
CA TRP A 117 -7.78 -17.66 -12.02
C TRP A 117 -8.38 -16.30 -11.68
N LEU A 118 -9.00 -16.15 -10.50
CA LEU A 118 -9.56 -14.86 -10.07
C LEU A 118 -8.45 -13.88 -9.67
N THR A 119 -7.36 -14.38 -9.06
CA THR A 119 -6.18 -13.57 -8.75
C THR A 119 -5.56 -13.00 -10.02
N TRP A 120 -5.41 -13.82 -11.07
CA TRP A 120 -4.92 -13.37 -12.37
C TRP A 120 -5.89 -12.43 -13.07
N ALA A 121 -7.19 -12.72 -13.01
CA ALA A 121 -8.20 -11.81 -13.58
C ALA A 121 -8.11 -10.41 -12.93
N MET A 122 -8.06 -10.34 -11.60
CA MET A 122 -8.01 -9.06 -10.88
C MET A 122 -6.65 -8.35 -10.98
N ASN A 123 -5.55 -9.10 -11.04
CA ASN A 123 -4.22 -8.53 -11.01
C ASN A 123 -3.59 -8.32 -12.40
N ALA A 124 -4.11 -8.95 -13.45
CA ALA A 124 -3.60 -8.82 -14.81
C ALA A 124 -4.66 -8.36 -15.82
N TYR A 125 -5.80 -9.05 -15.93
CA TYR A 125 -6.82 -8.70 -16.92
C TYR A 125 -7.46 -7.33 -16.65
N VAL A 126 -7.89 -7.05 -15.42
CA VAL A 126 -8.45 -5.75 -15.02
C VAL A 126 -7.46 -4.60 -15.28
N PRO A 127 -6.16 -4.69 -14.89
CA PRO A 127 -5.14 -3.75 -15.31
C PRO A 127 -5.07 -3.46 -16.81
N ALA A 128 -5.15 -4.50 -17.66
CA ALA A 128 -5.15 -4.31 -19.10
C ALA A 128 -6.36 -3.48 -19.58
N LEU A 129 -7.55 -3.82 -19.08
CA LEU A 129 -8.77 -3.07 -19.41
C LEU A 129 -8.70 -1.60 -19.00
N VAL A 130 -8.17 -1.33 -17.80
CA VAL A 130 -8.01 0.03 -17.27
C VAL A 130 -6.98 0.80 -18.08
N ALA A 131 -5.83 0.19 -18.40
CA ALA A 131 -4.78 0.82 -19.20
C ALA A 131 -5.26 1.20 -20.62
N GLU A 132 -6.06 0.33 -21.24
CA GLU A 132 -6.68 0.57 -22.54
C GLU A 132 -7.70 1.73 -22.46
N ARG A 133 -8.59 1.69 -21.46
CA ARG A 133 -9.68 2.67 -21.29
C ARG A 133 -9.18 4.07 -20.98
N PHE A 134 -8.17 4.19 -20.11
CA PHE A 134 -7.71 5.48 -19.60
C PHE A 134 -6.35 5.90 -20.17
N SER A 135 -6.15 5.65 -21.46
CA SER A 135 -4.89 5.95 -22.16
C SER A 135 -4.50 7.42 -22.16
N GLN A 136 -5.43 8.34 -21.94
CA GLN A 136 -5.19 9.79 -21.87
C GLN A 136 -4.99 10.30 -20.44
N SER A 137 -5.02 9.43 -19.45
CA SER A 137 -4.86 9.79 -18.04
C SER A 137 -3.43 9.52 -17.54
N ARG A 138 -3.00 10.24 -16.50
CA ARG A 138 -1.88 9.79 -15.67
C ARG A 138 -2.35 8.66 -14.77
N ILE A 139 -1.62 7.57 -14.71
CA ILE A 139 -2.03 6.39 -13.93
C ILE A 139 -0.94 6.04 -12.92
N VAL A 140 -1.22 6.26 -11.63
CA VAL A 140 -0.43 5.73 -10.52
C VAL A 140 -1.01 4.39 -10.13
N THR A 141 -0.26 3.32 -10.32
CA THR A 141 -0.69 1.94 -10.10
C THR A 141 -0.07 1.38 -8.83
N PHE A 142 -0.89 0.96 -7.87
CA PHE A 142 -0.40 0.22 -6.72
C PHE A 142 0.08 -1.17 -7.17
N SER A 143 1.37 -1.41 -6.94
CA SER A 143 2.09 -2.66 -7.09
C SER A 143 2.61 -3.11 -5.73
N THR A 144 3.58 -3.98 -5.68
CA THR A 144 4.11 -4.54 -4.44
C THR A 144 5.62 -4.78 -4.53
N ALA A 145 6.33 -4.69 -3.42
CA ALA A 145 7.72 -5.12 -3.32
C ALA A 145 7.92 -6.62 -3.62
N CYS A 146 6.86 -7.42 -3.48
CA CYS A 146 6.91 -8.86 -3.78
C CYS A 146 7.17 -9.18 -5.25
N VAL A 147 7.19 -8.20 -6.17
CA VAL A 147 7.61 -8.41 -7.57
C VAL A 147 9.11 -8.67 -7.71
N TYR A 148 9.91 -8.37 -6.69
CA TYR A 148 11.35 -8.62 -6.67
C TYR A 148 11.68 -10.01 -6.13
N PRO A 149 12.87 -10.54 -6.46
CA PRO A 149 13.43 -11.68 -5.72
C PRO A 149 13.77 -11.26 -4.28
N PHE A 150 14.07 -12.23 -3.42
CA PHE A 150 14.78 -11.95 -2.18
C PHE A 150 16.17 -11.42 -2.51
N VAL A 151 16.58 -10.38 -1.79
CA VAL A 151 17.93 -9.78 -1.93
C VAL A 151 18.72 -9.98 -0.65
N ASP A 152 20.04 -9.93 -0.74
CA ASP A 152 20.93 -9.95 0.42
C ASP A 152 20.57 -8.80 1.37
N VAL A 153 20.50 -9.09 2.67
CA VAL A 153 20.10 -8.10 3.69
C VAL A 153 21.07 -6.93 3.81
N THR A 154 22.31 -7.09 3.32
CA THR A 154 23.35 -6.05 3.29
C THR A 154 23.40 -5.26 1.97
N SER A 155 22.58 -5.63 0.98
CA SER A 155 22.60 -5.02 -0.37
C SER A 155 22.04 -3.61 -0.45
N GLY A 156 21.36 -3.13 0.59
CA GLY A 156 20.60 -1.89 0.56
C GLY A 156 19.19 -2.03 -0.08
N GLY A 157 18.78 -3.24 -0.46
CA GLY A 157 17.46 -3.52 -1.06
C GLY A 157 17.43 -3.48 -2.58
N ALA A 158 16.39 -4.05 -3.19
CA ALA A 158 16.19 -4.04 -4.63
C ALA A 158 15.87 -2.61 -5.11
N SER A 159 16.62 -2.10 -6.09
CA SER A 159 16.34 -0.83 -6.75
C SER A 159 15.21 -0.97 -7.77
N GLU A 160 14.67 0.14 -8.27
CA GLU A 160 13.62 0.14 -9.29
C GLU A 160 14.04 -0.54 -10.60
N SER A 161 15.34 -0.58 -10.89
CA SER A 161 15.91 -1.26 -12.07
C SER A 161 16.17 -2.75 -11.87
N ALA A 162 16.00 -3.28 -10.64
CA ALA A 162 16.22 -4.69 -10.38
C ALA A 162 15.23 -5.58 -11.17
N PRO A 163 15.64 -6.80 -11.57
CA PRO A 163 14.76 -7.73 -12.28
C PRO A 163 13.50 -8.07 -11.47
N LEU A 164 12.36 -8.16 -12.16
CA LEU A 164 11.09 -8.59 -11.57
C LEU A 164 10.98 -10.12 -11.67
N THR A 165 11.65 -10.82 -10.79
CA THR A 165 11.73 -12.29 -10.73
C THR A 165 11.39 -12.78 -9.33
N PRO A 166 10.12 -12.65 -8.91
CA PRO A 166 9.70 -13.05 -7.57
C PRO A 166 9.83 -14.57 -7.39
N PRO A 167 9.86 -15.06 -6.15
CA PRO A 167 9.66 -16.48 -5.85
C PRO A 167 8.36 -17.00 -6.48
N PRO A 168 8.24 -18.32 -6.74
CA PRO A 168 7.01 -18.92 -7.20
C PRO A 168 5.81 -18.54 -6.32
N GLY A 169 4.68 -18.22 -6.94
CA GLY A 169 3.43 -17.85 -6.25
C GLY A 169 2.53 -16.99 -7.13
N GLU A 170 1.23 -17.17 -7.00
CA GLU A 170 0.24 -16.54 -7.88
C GLU A 170 0.18 -15.02 -7.69
N TYR A 171 0.23 -14.56 -6.43
CA TYR A 171 0.10 -13.14 -6.13
C TYR A 171 1.25 -12.33 -6.73
N ALA A 172 2.49 -12.68 -6.40
CA ALA A 172 3.66 -11.92 -6.84
C ALA A 172 3.79 -11.89 -8.38
N ASN A 173 3.64 -13.06 -9.02
CA ASN A 173 3.73 -13.17 -10.48
C ASN A 173 2.59 -12.46 -11.20
N SER A 174 1.36 -12.48 -10.68
CA SER A 174 0.25 -11.70 -11.24
C SER A 174 0.46 -10.18 -11.08
N CYS A 175 1.16 -9.74 -10.03
CA CYS A 175 1.55 -8.33 -9.89
C CYS A 175 2.66 -7.92 -10.88
N VAL A 176 3.58 -8.81 -11.24
CA VAL A 176 4.51 -8.59 -12.36
C VAL A 176 3.72 -8.43 -13.66
N ALA A 177 2.74 -9.29 -13.92
CA ALA A 177 1.88 -9.16 -15.09
C ALA A 177 1.13 -7.82 -15.11
N ARG A 178 0.62 -7.33 -13.96
CA ARG A 178 0.02 -6.00 -13.81
C ARG A 178 0.94 -4.91 -14.34
N GLU A 179 2.18 -4.86 -13.86
CA GLU A 179 3.14 -3.85 -14.30
C GLU A 179 3.46 -3.97 -15.79
N ARG A 180 3.65 -5.20 -16.31
CA ARG A 180 3.93 -5.44 -17.72
C ARG A 180 2.79 -4.98 -18.63
N LEU A 181 1.55 -5.18 -18.24
CA LEU A 181 0.39 -4.75 -19.02
C LEU A 181 0.25 -3.21 -19.03
N PHE A 182 0.33 -2.54 -17.90
CA PHE A 182 0.37 -1.07 -17.88
C PHE A 182 1.58 -0.52 -18.64
N GLN A 183 2.76 -1.15 -18.53
CA GLN A 183 3.96 -0.76 -19.27
C GLN A 183 3.77 -0.92 -20.78
N HIS A 184 3.14 -2.02 -21.23
CA HIS A 184 2.82 -2.26 -22.63
C HIS A 184 1.98 -1.12 -23.23
N PHE A 185 0.86 -0.78 -22.58
CA PHE A 185 -0.01 0.30 -23.04
C PHE A 185 0.67 1.68 -22.94
N SER A 186 1.47 1.90 -21.90
CA SER A 186 2.26 3.13 -21.78
C SER A 186 3.25 3.31 -22.94
N HIS A 187 3.91 2.23 -23.36
CA HIS A 187 4.78 2.27 -24.55
C HIS A 187 4.00 2.52 -25.83
N GLN A 188 2.85 1.88 -26.01
CA GLN A 188 2.06 2.00 -27.23
C GLN A 188 1.35 3.34 -27.36
N LEU A 189 0.80 3.86 -26.25
CA LEU A 189 -0.12 4.99 -26.27
C LEU A 189 0.47 6.27 -25.67
N GLY A 190 1.70 6.19 -25.12
CA GLY A 190 2.33 7.33 -24.44
C GLY A 190 1.71 7.67 -23.08
N THR A 191 0.88 6.80 -22.51
CA THR A 191 0.20 7.01 -21.24
C THR A 191 1.20 7.19 -20.10
N PRO A 192 1.23 8.36 -19.41
CA PRO A 192 2.15 8.55 -18.29
C PRO A 192 1.71 7.72 -17.07
N GLY A 193 2.67 7.07 -16.41
CA GLY A 193 2.34 6.25 -15.23
C GLY A 193 3.50 6.02 -14.28
N ARG A 194 3.18 5.49 -13.09
CA ARG A 194 4.16 4.99 -12.11
C ARG A 194 3.61 3.75 -11.41
N PHE A 195 4.48 2.77 -11.19
CA PHE A 195 4.17 1.54 -10.44
C PHE A 195 4.69 1.70 -9.03
N LEU A 196 3.81 1.88 -8.05
CA LEU A 196 4.17 1.97 -6.64
C LEU A 196 4.44 0.57 -6.08
N ARG A 197 5.71 0.17 -6.01
CA ARG A 197 6.15 -1.10 -5.43
C ARG A 197 6.18 -0.94 -3.92
N LEU A 198 4.99 -1.05 -3.33
CA LEU A 198 4.76 -0.83 -1.92
C LEU A 198 5.25 -2.01 -1.09
N SER A 199 6.03 -1.73 -0.04
CA SER A 199 6.35 -2.69 1.02
C SER A 199 5.67 -2.23 2.31
N TYR A 200 4.98 -3.14 2.98
CA TYR A 200 4.27 -3.06 4.26
C TYR A 200 3.85 -1.66 4.73
N ALA A 201 2.81 -1.10 4.08
CA ALA A 201 2.10 0.04 4.65
C ALA A 201 1.29 -0.43 5.87
N ILE A 202 1.68 0.04 7.05
CA ILE A 202 1.12 -0.38 8.34
C ILE A 202 0.19 0.68 8.92
N ASP A 203 -0.81 0.23 9.65
CA ASP A 203 -1.55 1.03 10.62
C ASP A 203 -1.66 0.26 11.94
N MET A 204 -2.30 0.83 12.94
CA MET A 204 -2.38 0.21 14.27
C MET A 204 -3.22 -1.08 14.26
N ARG A 205 -4.09 -1.26 13.26
CA ARG A 205 -5.02 -2.41 13.10
C ARG A 205 -4.45 -3.51 12.21
N TYR A 206 -3.32 -3.26 11.53
CA TYR A 206 -2.76 -4.14 10.51
C TYR A 206 -1.28 -3.85 10.26
N GLY A 207 -0.50 -4.87 10.01
CA GLY A 207 0.87 -4.74 9.56
C GLY A 207 1.85 -5.52 10.41
N VAL A 208 3.11 -5.53 10.01
CA VAL A 208 4.17 -6.32 10.65
C VAL A 208 4.27 -6.05 12.15
N LEU A 209 4.22 -4.77 12.58
CA LEU A 209 4.28 -4.43 14.00
C LEU A 209 3.03 -4.89 14.76
N HIS A 210 1.84 -4.81 14.14
CA HIS A 210 0.60 -5.31 14.73
C HIS A 210 0.66 -6.81 14.94
N ASP A 211 1.09 -7.57 13.93
CA ASP A 211 1.20 -9.04 14.01
C ASP A 211 2.21 -9.47 15.09
N ILE A 212 3.38 -8.83 15.13
CA ILE A 212 4.39 -9.07 16.19
C ILE A 212 3.80 -8.77 17.57
N GLY A 213 3.16 -7.62 17.74
CA GLY A 213 2.58 -7.22 19.03
C GLY A 213 1.47 -8.15 19.51
N LYS A 214 0.59 -8.64 18.60
CA LYS A 214 -0.44 -9.65 18.96
C LYS A 214 0.22 -10.97 19.41
N LYS A 215 1.24 -11.45 18.71
CA LYS A 215 2.00 -12.65 19.12
C LYS A 215 2.66 -12.45 20.49
N LEU A 216 3.25 -11.30 20.75
CA LEU A 216 3.88 -10.98 22.04
C LEU A 216 2.88 -11.06 23.21
N ILE A 217 1.69 -10.45 23.09
CA ILE A 217 0.66 -10.51 24.14
C ILE A 217 0.11 -11.92 24.31
N ALA A 218 0.00 -12.69 23.21
CA ALA A 218 -0.44 -14.08 23.27
C ALA A 218 0.63 -15.05 23.80
N GLY A 219 1.87 -14.61 23.99
CA GLY A 219 2.99 -15.50 24.36
C GLY A 219 3.39 -16.46 23.23
N GLU A 220 3.05 -16.11 22.00
CA GLU A 220 3.36 -16.91 20.81
C GLU A 220 4.76 -16.61 20.28
N PRO A 221 5.46 -17.61 19.69
CA PRO A 221 6.78 -17.40 19.14
C PRO A 221 6.75 -16.52 17.88
N ILE A 222 7.80 -15.70 17.72
CA ILE A 222 8.06 -14.86 16.56
C ILE A 222 9.09 -15.59 15.69
N ASP A 223 8.69 -15.95 14.47
CA ASP A 223 9.58 -16.55 13.49
C ASP A 223 10.52 -15.49 12.88
N LEU A 224 11.81 -15.76 12.95
CA LEU A 224 12.86 -14.90 12.43
C LEU A 224 13.36 -15.30 11.03
N SER A 225 12.78 -16.30 10.39
CA SER A 225 13.25 -16.77 9.07
C SER A 225 13.21 -15.66 7.99
N MET A 226 12.30 -14.68 8.11
CA MET A 226 12.34 -13.42 7.38
C MET A 226 12.77 -12.31 8.36
N GLY A 227 14.06 -12.22 8.63
CA GLY A 227 14.61 -11.38 9.69
C GLY A 227 14.55 -9.87 9.45
N HIS A 228 14.17 -9.42 8.25
CA HIS A 228 14.13 -8.01 7.87
C HIS A 228 12.85 -7.66 7.10
N ALA A 229 12.37 -6.43 7.25
CA ALA A 229 11.26 -5.88 6.48
C ALA A 229 11.43 -4.36 6.30
N ASN A 230 10.95 -3.82 5.18
CA ASN A 230 10.69 -2.38 5.06
C ASN A 230 9.26 -2.09 5.51
N ILE A 231 9.05 -1.13 6.39
CA ILE A 231 7.73 -0.70 6.83
C ILE A 231 7.57 0.81 6.72
N ILE A 232 6.36 1.26 6.43
CA ILE A 232 6.00 2.68 6.37
C ILE A 232 4.63 2.90 7.01
N TRP A 233 4.43 4.04 7.67
CA TRP A 233 3.10 4.47 8.08
C TRP A 233 2.16 4.57 6.87
N GLN A 234 0.94 4.03 6.96
CA GLN A 234 -0.02 4.06 5.86
C GLN A 234 -0.39 5.49 5.42
N GLY A 235 -0.40 6.44 6.36
CA GLY A 235 -0.61 7.86 6.04
C GLY A 235 0.50 8.41 5.15
N ASP A 236 1.77 8.13 5.46
CA ASP A 236 2.90 8.55 4.64
C ASP A 236 2.88 7.87 3.27
N ALA A 237 2.53 6.59 3.21
CA ALA A 237 2.40 5.87 1.95
C ALA A 237 1.29 6.46 1.06
N ASN A 238 0.15 6.86 1.63
CA ASN A 238 -0.93 7.53 0.92
C ASN A 238 -0.52 8.91 0.42
N ASP A 239 0.19 9.70 1.24
CA ASP A 239 0.72 11.01 0.87
C ASP A 239 1.65 10.91 -0.33
N TRP A 240 2.63 10.00 -0.27
CA TRP A 240 3.57 9.76 -1.36
C TRP A 240 2.89 9.23 -2.62
N ALA A 241 1.91 8.32 -2.47
CA ALA A 241 1.15 7.80 -3.59
C ALA A 241 0.40 8.91 -4.36
N LEU A 242 -0.24 9.84 -3.65
CA LEU A 242 -0.93 10.96 -4.27
C LEU A 242 0.04 11.96 -4.91
N ARG A 243 1.18 12.25 -4.25
CA ARG A 243 2.22 13.11 -4.81
C ARG A 243 2.88 12.51 -6.06
N THR A 244 2.91 11.19 -6.17
CA THR A 244 3.44 10.50 -7.36
C THR A 244 2.68 10.83 -8.64
N LEU A 245 1.42 11.28 -8.57
CA LEU A 245 0.69 11.76 -9.75
C LEU A 245 1.44 12.88 -10.51
N ALA A 246 2.22 13.70 -9.80
CA ALA A 246 3.07 14.73 -10.42
C ALA A 246 4.40 14.17 -10.99
N HIS A 247 4.71 12.90 -10.72
CA HIS A 247 5.97 12.25 -11.11
C HIS A 247 5.77 11.04 -12.04
N CYS A 248 4.64 10.98 -12.75
CA CYS A 248 4.39 9.98 -13.78
C CYS A 248 5.35 10.15 -14.96
N THR A 249 5.82 9.04 -15.51
CA THR A 249 6.74 9.00 -16.68
C THR A 249 6.10 8.26 -17.85
N ALA A 250 6.49 8.61 -19.06
CA ALA A 250 6.14 7.86 -20.27
C ALA A 250 7.44 7.44 -20.98
N PRO A 251 7.73 6.14 -21.09
CA PRO A 251 6.94 5.03 -20.58
C PRO A 251 6.87 4.96 -19.04
N ALA A 252 5.84 4.30 -18.54
CA ALA A 252 5.62 4.13 -17.11
C ALA A 252 6.75 3.33 -16.45
N SER A 253 7.18 3.75 -15.26
CA SER A 253 8.31 3.18 -14.53
C SER A 253 7.97 2.84 -13.08
N GLY A 254 8.78 1.99 -12.44
CA GLY A 254 8.65 1.64 -11.02
C GLY A 254 9.05 2.79 -10.09
N LEU A 255 8.52 2.75 -8.86
CA LEU A 255 8.93 3.57 -7.72
C LEU A 255 8.72 2.76 -6.45
N ASN A 256 9.78 2.51 -5.71
CA ASN A 256 9.70 1.82 -4.43
C ASN A 256 9.13 2.75 -3.36
N ILE A 257 8.09 2.29 -2.67
CA ILE A 257 7.44 3.04 -1.59
C ILE A 257 7.50 2.23 -0.30
N SER A 258 8.30 2.69 0.64
CA SER A 258 8.35 2.19 2.01
C SER A 258 9.17 3.11 2.91
N GLY A 259 9.32 2.74 4.18
CA GLY A 259 10.33 3.29 5.06
C GLY A 259 11.63 2.49 5.03
N PRO A 260 12.62 2.89 5.84
CA PRO A 260 13.88 2.16 5.99
C PRO A 260 13.65 0.70 6.42
N PRO A 261 14.59 -0.21 6.11
CA PRO A 261 14.52 -1.58 6.59
C PRO A 261 14.66 -1.64 8.12
N ILE A 262 13.92 -2.56 8.74
CA ILE A 262 13.99 -2.87 10.17
C ILE A 262 14.40 -4.33 10.36
N LEU A 263 15.10 -4.62 11.50
CA LEU A 263 15.26 -5.99 11.96
C LEU A 263 14.02 -6.41 12.76
N ILE A 264 13.46 -7.57 12.42
CA ILE A 264 12.28 -8.13 13.11
C ILE A 264 12.59 -8.39 14.59
N ARG A 265 13.77 -8.92 14.90
CA ARG A 265 14.21 -9.15 16.28
C ARG A 265 14.23 -7.86 17.10
N ASP A 266 14.80 -6.79 16.56
CA ASP A 266 14.89 -5.51 17.26
C ASP A 266 13.52 -4.87 17.46
N ALA A 267 12.68 -4.89 16.43
CA ALA A 267 11.30 -4.39 16.50
C ALA A 267 10.47 -5.17 17.54
N ALA A 268 10.60 -6.50 17.55
CA ALA A 268 9.92 -7.36 18.52
C ALA A 268 10.42 -7.10 19.95
N THR A 269 11.73 -6.95 20.16
CA THR A 269 12.33 -6.64 21.45
C THR A 269 11.86 -5.27 21.95
N ALA A 270 11.83 -4.27 21.07
CA ALA A 270 11.38 -2.92 21.39
C ALA A 270 9.88 -2.88 21.74
N LEU A 271 9.03 -3.63 21.02
CA LEU A 271 7.61 -3.78 21.34
C LEU A 271 7.41 -4.54 22.67
N ALA A 272 8.15 -5.65 22.88
CA ALA A 272 8.08 -6.44 24.10
C ALA A 272 8.40 -5.60 25.35
N SER A 273 9.43 -4.75 25.26
CA SER A 273 9.79 -3.81 26.34
C SER A 273 8.65 -2.84 26.67
N ARG A 274 7.97 -2.30 25.63
CA ARG A 274 6.82 -1.38 25.80
C ARG A 274 5.57 -2.06 26.36
N LEU A 275 5.38 -3.33 26.02
CA LEU A 275 4.26 -4.16 26.49
C LEU A 275 4.50 -4.83 27.84
N GLY A 276 5.74 -4.78 28.36
CA GLY A 276 6.11 -5.43 29.64
C GLY A 276 6.15 -6.95 29.56
N VAL A 277 6.44 -7.53 28.38
CA VAL A 277 6.50 -8.97 28.16
C VAL A 277 7.89 -9.39 27.65
N GLN A 278 8.17 -10.71 27.65
CA GLN A 278 9.40 -11.27 27.09
C GLN A 278 9.12 -11.90 25.72
N PRO A 279 9.89 -11.59 24.66
CA PRO A 279 9.72 -12.19 23.37
C PRO A 279 10.26 -13.63 23.34
N ILE A 280 9.53 -14.51 22.65
CA ILE A 280 9.98 -15.86 22.33
C ILE A 280 10.32 -15.87 20.84
N PHE A 281 11.56 -16.25 20.50
CA PHE A 281 12.01 -16.31 19.11
C PHE A 281 12.16 -17.74 18.62
N THR A 282 11.82 -17.98 17.36
CA THR A 282 12.04 -19.25 16.63
C THR A 282 12.67 -18.97 15.28
N GLY A 283 13.25 -20.00 14.67
CA GLY A 283 13.95 -19.86 13.40
C GLY A 283 15.26 -19.12 13.51
N THR A 284 15.90 -18.91 12.36
CA THR A 284 17.17 -18.19 12.23
C THR A 284 17.04 -17.22 11.07
N GLU A 285 17.57 -16.01 11.23
CA GLU A 285 17.55 -14.98 10.20
C GLU A 285 18.24 -15.47 8.92
N ALA A 286 17.50 -15.52 7.82
CA ALA A 286 18.08 -15.82 6.53
C ALA A 286 18.93 -14.65 6.02
N PRO A 287 20.00 -14.91 5.23
CA PRO A 287 20.84 -13.86 4.68
C PRO A 287 20.13 -13.02 3.60
N THR A 288 18.91 -13.37 3.23
CA THR A 288 18.11 -12.68 2.23
C THR A 288 16.71 -12.35 2.73
N ALA A 289 16.13 -11.25 2.26
CA ALA A 289 14.77 -10.83 2.57
C ALA A 289 14.14 -10.06 1.39
N TRP A 290 12.82 -9.81 1.43
CA TRP A 290 12.18 -8.83 0.54
C TRP A 290 12.49 -7.43 1.04
N LEU A 291 13.55 -6.85 0.53
CA LEU A 291 13.94 -5.48 0.83
C LEU A 291 13.96 -4.65 -0.44
N VAL A 292 13.56 -3.39 -0.30
CA VAL A 292 13.58 -2.39 -1.38
C VAL A 292 14.49 -1.23 -1.00
N ASN A 293 15.24 -0.74 -1.99
CA ASN A 293 15.91 0.53 -1.90
C ASN A 293 14.89 1.65 -2.13
N ILE A 294 14.89 2.65 -1.27
CA ILE A 294 13.91 3.75 -1.30
C ILE A 294 14.54 5.12 -1.64
N ASP A 295 15.77 5.14 -2.14
CA ASP A 295 16.52 6.39 -2.38
C ASP A 295 15.79 7.31 -3.36
N GLU A 296 15.14 6.77 -4.39
CA GLU A 296 14.33 7.59 -5.31
C GLU A 296 13.14 8.24 -4.61
N ALA A 297 12.41 7.50 -3.78
CA ALA A 297 11.30 8.05 -3.01
C ALA A 297 11.77 9.11 -2.01
N LEU A 298 12.89 8.88 -1.31
CA LEU A 298 13.48 9.87 -0.40
C LEU A 298 13.88 11.15 -1.13
N ARG A 299 14.44 11.03 -2.33
CA ARG A 299 14.80 12.20 -3.16
C ARG A 299 13.58 12.99 -3.63
N LEU A 300 12.47 12.31 -3.94
CA LEU A 300 11.23 12.95 -4.42
C LEU A 300 10.39 13.55 -3.28
N PHE A 301 10.33 12.87 -2.14
CA PHE A 301 9.34 13.15 -1.10
C PHE A 301 9.94 13.54 0.25
N GLY A 302 11.23 13.31 0.47
CA GLY A 302 11.87 13.41 1.77
C GLY A 302 11.65 12.15 2.62
N PRO A 303 12.08 12.14 3.88
CA PRO A 303 11.88 10.99 4.78
C PRO A 303 10.39 10.82 5.14
N PRO A 304 9.95 9.60 5.52
CA PRO A 304 8.63 9.39 6.12
C PRO A 304 8.42 10.33 7.32
N HIS A 305 7.21 10.85 7.46
CA HIS A 305 6.88 11.79 8.53
C HIS A 305 6.79 11.12 9.91
N VAL A 306 6.34 9.86 9.95
CA VAL A 306 6.19 9.11 11.20
C VAL A 306 7.40 8.19 11.41
N PRO A 307 8.26 8.46 12.42
CA PRO A 307 9.44 7.65 12.70
C PRO A 307 9.07 6.29 13.35
N LEU A 308 9.97 5.32 13.25
CA LEU A 308 9.77 3.96 13.77
C LEU A 308 9.41 3.93 15.25
N ASP A 309 10.09 4.71 16.09
CA ASP A 309 9.79 4.75 17.53
C ASP A 309 8.36 5.16 17.83
N THR A 310 7.84 6.14 17.09
CA THR A 310 6.43 6.55 17.22
C THR A 310 5.49 5.41 16.78
N LEU A 311 5.82 4.67 15.71
CA LEU A 311 5.03 3.52 15.27
C LEU A 311 5.03 2.40 16.33
N LEU A 312 6.16 2.17 16.98
CA LEU A 312 6.29 1.21 18.08
C LEU A 312 5.46 1.65 19.31
N ASP A 313 5.53 2.93 19.69
CA ASP A 313 4.76 3.48 20.82
C ASP A 313 3.25 3.36 20.56
N TRP A 314 2.80 3.77 19.38
CA TRP A 314 1.39 3.68 18.99
C TRP A 314 0.89 2.23 18.93
N THR A 315 1.70 1.33 18.35
CA THR A 315 1.33 -0.09 18.23
C THR A 315 1.22 -0.73 19.62
N ALA A 316 2.18 -0.48 20.52
CA ALA A 316 2.15 -1.01 21.88
C ALA A 316 0.94 -0.49 22.67
N ASP A 317 0.66 0.83 22.63
CA ASP A 317 -0.53 1.41 23.28
C ASP A 317 -1.84 0.84 22.72
N TRP A 318 -1.95 0.71 21.37
CA TRP A 318 -3.13 0.19 20.71
C TRP A 318 -3.43 -1.27 21.12
N ILE A 319 -2.40 -2.11 21.11
CA ILE A 319 -2.52 -3.54 21.44
C ILE A 319 -2.75 -3.74 22.93
N SER A 320 -2.07 -3.00 23.82
CA SER A 320 -2.25 -3.12 25.28
C SER A 320 -3.67 -2.80 25.72
N ARG A 321 -4.41 -1.98 24.98
CA ARG A 321 -5.81 -1.63 25.20
C ARG A 321 -6.80 -2.51 24.43
N ASP A 322 -6.33 -3.57 23.77
CA ASP A 322 -7.14 -4.47 22.93
C ASP A 322 -8.05 -3.72 21.93
N MET A 323 -7.49 -2.70 21.28
CA MET A 323 -8.19 -1.91 20.29
C MET A 323 -8.42 -2.71 19.01
N ALA A 324 -9.28 -2.20 18.12
CA ALA A 324 -9.72 -2.87 16.89
C ALA A 324 -8.56 -3.42 16.04
N SER A 325 -8.78 -4.60 15.46
CA SER A 325 -7.90 -5.25 14.49
C SER A 325 -8.66 -5.56 13.20
N LEU A 326 -7.99 -5.51 12.05
CA LEU A 326 -8.59 -5.93 10.78
C LEU A 326 -8.64 -7.45 10.60
N GLY A 327 -8.03 -8.22 11.50
CA GLY A 327 -8.05 -9.69 11.46
C GLY A 327 -7.40 -10.29 10.19
N LYS A 328 -6.46 -9.58 9.57
CA LYS A 328 -5.78 -9.99 8.34
C LYS A 328 -4.27 -10.06 8.60
N PRO A 329 -3.70 -11.24 8.91
CA PRO A 329 -2.25 -11.36 9.13
C PRO A 329 -1.47 -11.00 7.85
N THR A 330 -0.30 -10.42 8.02
CA THR A 330 0.56 -10.03 6.89
C THR A 330 1.25 -11.21 6.24
N HIS A 331 1.49 -12.28 7.01
CA HIS A 331 2.36 -13.39 6.66
C HIS A 331 3.77 -12.92 6.25
N TYR A 332 4.31 -11.91 6.96
CA TYR A 332 5.61 -11.31 6.64
C TYR A 332 6.76 -12.32 6.70
N GLU A 333 6.60 -13.37 7.51
CA GLU A 333 7.55 -14.47 7.66
C GLU A 333 7.57 -15.43 6.45
N ALA A 334 6.54 -15.41 5.59
CA ALA A 334 6.40 -16.36 4.48
C ALA A 334 7.51 -16.17 3.43
N ARG A 335 8.14 -17.27 3.04
CA ARG A 335 9.19 -17.30 1.99
C ARG A 335 8.80 -18.16 0.78
N ASP A 336 7.64 -18.79 0.82
CA ASP A 336 7.14 -19.71 -0.22
C ASP A 336 6.18 -19.04 -1.22
N GLY A 337 5.94 -17.74 -1.10
CA GLY A 337 5.05 -16.98 -1.98
C GLY A 337 3.56 -17.25 -1.75
N ARG A 338 3.18 -17.90 -0.66
CA ARG A 338 1.79 -18.12 -0.27
C ARG A 338 1.32 -17.06 0.73
N TYR A 339 0.16 -16.46 0.44
CA TYR A 339 -0.42 -15.36 1.23
C TYR A 339 -1.91 -15.56 1.48
#